data_f54190dbd21f98efdaffd28f7d41f6fd
#
_entry.id   f54190dbd21f98efdaffd28f7d41f6fd
#
_cell.length_a   1.000
_cell.length_b   1.000
_cell.length_c   1.000
_cell.angle_alpha   90.00
_cell.angle_beta   90.00
_cell.angle_gamma   90.00
#
_symmetry.space_group_name_H-M   'P 1'
#
loop_
_entity.id
_entity.type
_entity.pdbx_description
1 polymer ?
#
loop_
_entity_poly.entity_id
_entity_poly.type
_entity_poly.pdbx_seq_one_letter_code
_entity_poly.pdbx_strand_id
1 'polypeptide(L)'
;MANPARLEILNQLKDPHTHFPTQEHPLELGVCASQFERCGLSQSTVSAHLGTLHRAGLVTTRRLGQWIFYKRNEETIAEFLATLQKEL
;
A
#
# COMPACT_ATOMS: atom_id res chain seq x y z
N MET A 1 10.41 -14.10 0.43
CA MET A 1 9.19 -14.40 1.21
C MET A 1 8.41 -13.13 1.48
N ALA A 2 7.12 -13.19 1.31
CA ALA A 2 6.27 -12.05 1.60
C ALA A 2 6.16 -11.87 3.12
N ASN A 3 6.34 -10.65 3.57
CA ASN A 3 6.12 -10.29 4.96
C ASN A 3 4.60 -10.19 5.17
N PRO A 4 4.02 -10.87 6.18
CA PRO A 4 2.57 -10.83 6.40
C PRO A 4 2.01 -9.42 6.55
N ALA A 5 2.74 -8.51 7.18
CA ALA A 5 2.29 -7.13 7.33
C ALA A 5 2.22 -6.40 5.99
N ARG A 6 3.20 -6.62 5.12
CA ARG A 6 3.20 -6.01 3.79
C ARG A 6 2.09 -6.56 2.92
N LEU A 7 1.84 -7.87 3.01
CA LEU A 7 0.73 -8.48 2.28
C LEU A 7 -0.61 -7.92 2.75
N GLU A 8 -0.76 -7.73 4.05
CA GLU A 8 -1.96 -7.13 4.61
C GLU A 8 -2.17 -5.70 4.12
N ILE A 9 -1.10 -4.91 4.06
CA ILE A 9 -1.18 -3.55 3.52
C ILE A 9 -1.68 -3.57 2.07
N LEU A 10 -1.13 -4.46 1.24
CA LEU A 10 -1.59 -4.58 -0.15
C LEU A 10 -3.05 -4.99 -0.24
N ASN A 11 -3.48 -5.92 0.63
CA ASN A 11 -4.87 -6.35 0.64
C ASN A 11 -5.82 -5.23 1.06
N GLN A 12 -5.43 -4.43 2.05
CA GLN A 12 -6.24 -3.30 2.48
C GLN A 12 -6.34 -2.23 1.39
N LEU A 13 -5.26 -1.99 0.66
CA LEU A 13 -5.24 -1.03 -0.45
C LEU A 13 -6.09 -1.49 -1.63
N LYS A 14 -6.42 -2.77 -1.69
CA LYS A 14 -7.26 -3.33 -2.74
C LYS A 14 -8.70 -2.83 -2.65
N ASP A 15 -9.18 -2.56 -1.42
CA ASP A 15 -10.52 -2.05 -1.19
C ASP A 15 -10.47 -0.94 -0.13
N PRO A 16 -9.99 0.25 -0.52
CA PRO A 16 -9.78 1.33 0.44
C PRO A 16 -11.08 1.86 1.04
N HIS A 17 -12.19 1.78 0.33
CA HIS A 17 -13.47 2.26 0.87
C HIS A 17 -13.93 1.43 2.07
N THR A 18 -13.63 0.14 2.08
CA THR A 18 -13.97 -0.73 3.19
C THR A 18 -13.04 -0.55 4.37
N HIS A 19 -11.74 -0.41 4.10
CA HIS A 19 -10.72 -0.40 5.16
C HIS A 19 -10.39 0.99 5.70
N PHE A 20 -10.60 2.04 4.92
CA PHE A 20 -10.25 3.41 5.30
C PHE A 20 -11.39 4.40 5.07
N PRO A 21 -12.61 4.08 5.57
CA PRO A 21 -13.78 4.91 5.26
C PRO A 21 -13.75 6.29 5.92
N THR A 22 -12.90 6.47 6.94
CA THR A 22 -12.83 7.73 7.68
C THR A 22 -11.70 8.65 7.24
N GLN A 23 -11.00 8.30 6.17
CA GLN A 23 -9.94 9.18 5.67
C GLN A 23 -10.56 10.50 5.20
N GLU A 24 -9.96 11.61 5.65
CA GLU A 24 -10.46 12.95 5.31
C GLU A 24 -10.26 13.32 3.84
N HIS A 25 -9.18 12.83 3.23
CA HIS A 25 -8.89 13.09 1.83
C HIS A 25 -9.58 12.08 0.93
N PRO A 26 -9.90 12.46 -0.33
CA PRO A 26 -10.52 11.52 -1.26
C PRO A 26 -9.65 10.28 -1.48
N LEU A 27 -10.28 9.10 -1.43
CA LEU A 27 -9.56 7.84 -1.60
C LEU A 27 -9.03 7.65 -3.03
N GLU A 28 -9.53 8.42 -3.99
CA GLU A 28 -9.02 8.43 -5.36
C GLU A 28 -7.56 8.89 -5.42
N LEU A 29 -7.13 9.70 -4.44
CA LEU A 29 -5.73 10.12 -4.34
C LEU A 29 -4.83 8.99 -3.85
N GLY A 30 -5.41 7.98 -3.20
CA GLY A 30 -4.69 6.93 -2.52
C GLY A 30 -4.95 7.00 -1.03
N VAL A 31 -4.26 6.17 -0.25
CA VAL A 31 -4.40 6.09 1.19
C VAL A 31 -3.20 6.73 1.88
N CYS A 32 -3.48 7.66 2.78
CA CYS A 32 -2.43 8.32 3.56
C CYS A 32 -1.78 7.33 4.53
N ALA A 33 -0.46 7.44 4.69
CA ALA A 33 0.30 6.54 5.56
C ALA A 33 -0.25 6.48 6.99
N SER A 34 -0.78 7.58 7.51
CA SER A 34 -1.32 7.64 8.86
C SER A 34 -2.49 6.68 9.08
N GLN A 35 -3.20 6.30 8.03
CA GLN A 35 -4.33 5.37 8.15
C GLN A 35 -3.87 3.97 8.57
N PHE A 36 -2.66 3.57 8.18
CA PHE A 36 -2.13 2.25 8.54
C PHE A 36 -1.71 2.17 10.00
N GLU A 37 -1.40 3.29 10.62
CA GLU A 37 -1.03 3.33 12.04
C GLU A 37 -2.19 2.94 12.95
N ARG A 38 -3.41 3.07 12.46
CA ARG A 38 -4.62 2.71 13.22
C ARG A 38 -4.74 1.19 13.43
N CYS A 39 -3.95 0.42 12.69
CA CYS A 39 -3.94 -1.05 12.81
C CYS A 39 -2.99 -1.53 13.91
N GLY A 40 -2.47 -0.63 14.74
CA GLY A 40 -1.60 -0.97 15.85
C GLY A 40 -0.12 -1.02 15.51
N LEU A 41 0.25 -0.67 14.29
CA LEU A 41 1.65 -0.59 13.90
C LEU A 41 2.20 0.81 14.20
N SER A 42 3.47 0.89 14.59
CA SER A 42 4.12 2.17 14.80
C SER A 42 4.36 2.89 13.48
N GLN A 43 4.51 4.22 13.55
CA GLN A 43 4.78 5.03 12.37
C GLN A 43 6.05 4.55 11.63
N SER A 44 7.11 4.24 12.38
CA SER A 44 8.36 3.79 11.77
C SER A 44 8.20 2.44 11.07
N THR A 45 7.42 1.53 11.66
CA THR A 45 7.14 0.23 11.05
C THR A 45 6.34 0.38 9.77
N VAL A 46 5.31 1.22 9.78
CA VAL A 46 4.50 1.50 8.59
C VAL A 46 5.36 2.10 7.49
N SER A 47 6.19 3.11 7.82
CA SER A 47 7.09 3.72 6.85
C SER A 47 8.05 2.71 6.23
N ALA A 48 8.59 1.80 7.04
CA ALA A 48 9.51 0.79 6.54
C ALA A 48 8.82 -0.15 5.55
N HIS A 49 7.61 -0.61 5.87
CA HIS A 49 6.86 -1.50 4.97
C HIS A 49 6.44 -0.80 3.68
N LEU A 50 5.92 0.43 3.79
CA LEU A 50 5.52 1.19 2.61
C LEU A 50 6.72 1.50 1.72
N GLY A 51 7.87 1.83 2.32
CA GLY A 51 9.11 2.05 1.58
C GLY A 51 9.55 0.82 0.82
N THR A 52 9.48 -0.35 1.44
CA THR A 52 9.82 -1.61 0.80
C THR A 52 8.90 -1.90 -0.39
N LEU A 53 7.58 -1.72 -0.20
CA LEU A 53 6.62 -1.92 -1.27
C LEU A 53 6.83 -0.93 -2.42
N HIS A 54 7.16 0.31 -2.10
CA HIS A 54 7.41 1.34 -3.10
C HIS A 54 8.67 1.02 -3.92
N ARG A 55 9.75 0.62 -3.26
CA ARG A 55 10.99 0.25 -3.96
C ARG A 55 10.81 -0.97 -4.85
N ALA A 56 9.91 -1.87 -4.47
CA ALA A 56 9.58 -3.03 -5.30
C ALA A 56 8.61 -2.70 -6.44
N GLY A 57 8.11 -1.47 -6.49
CA GLY A 57 7.17 -1.04 -7.52
C GLY A 57 5.73 -1.51 -7.32
N LEU A 58 5.43 -2.11 -6.16
CA LEU A 58 4.09 -2.67 -5.89
C LEU A 58 3.07 -1.62 -5.47
N VAL A 59 3.54 -0.47 -5.01
CA VAL A 59 2.70 0.69 -4.73
C VAL A 59 3.28 1.92 -5.40
N THR A 60 2.41 2.86 -5.74
CA THR A 60 2.81 4.19 -6.23
C THR A 60 2.50 5.21 -5.17
N THR A 61 3.20 6.34 -5.21
CA THR A 61 3.00 7.41 -4.26
C THR A 61 2.58 8.69 -4.96
N ARG A 62 1.83 9.51 -4.24
CA ARG A 62 1.46 10.86 -4.69
C ARG A 62 1.60 11.80 -3.50
N ARG A 63 2.30 12.90 -3.72
CA ARG A 63 2.53 13.89 -2.66
C ARG A 63 1.70 15.14 -2.92
N LEU A 64 0.96 15.57 -1.89
CA LEU A 64 0.22 16.83 -1.89
C LEU A 64 0.59 17.59 -0.62
N GLY A 65 1.43 18.62 -0.75
CA GLY A 65 1.95 19.33 0.39
C GLY A 65 2.74 18.41 1.30
N GLN A 66 2.30 18.28 2.54
CA GLN A 66 2.94 17.41 3.55
C GLN A 66 2.38 15.99 3.55
N TRP A 67 1.37 15.73 2.71
CA TRP A 67 0.67 14.44 2.71
C TRP A 67 1.20 13.55 1.59
N ILE A 68 1.43 12.27 1.90
CA ILE A 68 1.83 11.25 0.91
C ILE A 68 0.75 10.19 0.89
N PHE A 69 0.25 9.89 -0.31
CA PHE A 69 -0.82 8.92 -0.53
C PHE A 69 -0.26 7.73 -1.29
N TYR A 70 -0.74 6.54 -0.96
CA TYR A 70 -0.28 5.28 -1.51
C TYR A 70 -1.40 4.56 -2.24
N LYS A 71 -1.11 4.03 -3.40
CA LYS A 71 -2.02 3.20 -4.19
C LYS A 71 -1.30 1.93 -4.64
N ARG A 72 -2.07 0.86 -4.84
CA ARG A 72 -1.52 -0.33 -5.48
C ARG A 72 -1.13 -0.01 -6.91
N ASN A 73 -0.01 -0.56 -7.35
CA ASN A 73 0.39 -0.52 -8.74
C ASN A 73 -0.10 -1.81 -9.39
N GLU A 74 -1.34 -1.79 -9.90
CA GLU A 74 -1.97 -3.00 -10.41
C GLU A 74 -1.22 -3.62 -11.58
N GLU A 75 -0.62 -2.79 -12.42
CA GLU A 75 0.16 -3.27 -13.56
C GLU A 75 1.37 -4.08 -13.10
N THR A 76 2.15 -3.54 -12.18
CA THR A 76 3.33 -4.24 -11.65
C THR A 76 2.93 -5.48 -10.86
N ILE A 77 1.85 -5.40 -10.08
CA ILE A 77 1.35 -6.55 -9.33
C ILE A 77 0.93 -7.67 -10.27
N ALA A 78 0.23 -7.33 -11.36
CA ALA A 78 -0.18 -8.32 -12.35
C ALA A 78 1.01 -8.98 -13.04
N GLU A 79 2.03 -8.21 -13.38
CA GLU A 79 3.27 -8.73 -13.96
C GLU A 79 3.98 -9.68 -12.99
N PHE A 80 4.03 -9.30 -11.72
CA PHE A 80 4.65 -10.13 -10.69
C PHE A 80 3.92 -11.46 -10.55
N LEU A 81 2.59 -11.43 -10.49
CA LEU A 81 1.78 -12.65 -10.37
C LEU A 81 1.92 -13.54 -11.60
N ALA A 82 1.94 -12.93 -12.79
CA ALA A 82 2.13 -13.68 -14.04
C ALA A 82 3.50 -14.36 -14.07
N THR A 83 4.54 -13.68 -13.60
CA THR A 83 5.88 -14.24 -13.52
C THR A 83 5.91 -15.43 -12.55
N LEU A 84 5.27 -15.30 -11.39
CA LEU A 84 5.21 -16.39 -10.43
C LEU A 84 4.50 -17.62 -11.01
N GLN A 85 3.38 -17.42 -11.69
CA GLN A 85 2.65 -18.52 -12.32
C GLN A 85 3.49 -19.23 -13.37
N LYS A 86 4.29 -18.46 -14.11
CA LYS A 86 5.13 -18.99 -15.16
C LYS A 86 6.31 -19.77 -14.60
N GLU A 87 6.86 -19.31 -13.47
CA GLU A 87 8.04 -19.92 -12.84
C GLU A 87 7.68 -21.11 -11.94
N LEU A 88 6.47 -21.14 -11.44
CA LEU A 88 6.01 -22.18 -10.52
C LEU A 88 5.04 -23.13 -11.20
#